data_d5d5d469396b35717e6fc2f05b8c0da5
#
_entry.id   d5d5d469396b35717e6fc2f05b8c0da5
#
_cell.length_a   1.000
_cell.length_b   1.000
_cell.length_c   1.000
_cell.angle_alpha   90.00
_cell.angle_beta   90.00
_cell.angle_gamma   90.00
#
_symmetry.space_group_name_H-M   'P 1'
#
loop_
_entity.id
_entity.type
_entity.pdbx_description
1 polymer ?
#
loop_
_entity_poly.entity_id
_entity_poly.type
_entity_poly.pdbx_seq_one_letter_code
_entity_poly.pdbx_strand_id
1 'polypeptide(L)'
;MSTNQSSSNSFIPATENALKVRDWEKANLPIEQSALALDLFLVIAYNSLRGKPLTLKSLFHSIDFSEAGIRKHLRRLLSEGWCVLEGSEHDKRLRHVVAQPKMLYALEDYIEVLKDAFGHSFTEDAE
;
A
#
# COMPACT_ATOMS: atom_id res chain seq x y z
N MET A 1 6.80 -34.02 19.29
CA MET A 1 5.37 -33.77 19.19
C MET A 1 4.91 -32.55 19.98
N SER A 2 5.31 -32.44 21.25
CA SER A 2 4.93 -31.28 22.05
C SER A 2 5.48 -29.98 21.47
N THR A 3 6.65 -30.01 20.84
CA THR A 3 7.26 -28.84 20.21
C THR A 3 6.42 -28.30 19.05
N ASN A 4 5.87 -29.22 18.25
CA ASN A 4 5.02 -28.83 17.13
C ASN A 4 3.69 -28.22 17.58
N GLN A 5 3.11 -28.75 18.65
CA GLN A 5 1.90 -28.18 19.21
C GLN A 5 2.11 -26.77 19.77
N SER A 6 3.25 -26.58 20.44
CA SER A 6 3.63 -25.27 20.97
C SER A 6 3.77 -24.25 19.86
N SER A 7 4.46 -24.61 18.78
CA SER A 7 4.64 -23.76 17.60
C SER A 7 3.30 -23.42 16.94
N SER A 8 2.44 -24.43 16.78
CA SER A 8 1.12 -24.24 16.19
C SER A 8 0.26 -23.30 17.04
N ASN A 9 0.31 -23.41 18.35
CA ASN A 9 -0.44 -22.56 19.25
C ASN A 9 0.02 -21.10 19.17
N SER A 10 1.34 -20.87 18.98
CA SER A 10 1.85 -19.52 18.86
C SER A 10 1.48 -18.87 17.52
N PHE A 11 1.12 -19.67 16.52
CA PHE A 11 0.67 -19.15 15.23
C PHE A 11 -0.75 -18.60 15.27
N ILE A 12 -1.57 -19.05 16.24
CA ILE A 12 -2.97 -18.63 16.31
C ILE A 12 -3.11 -17.12 16.49
N PRO A 13 -2.52 -16.51 17.52
CA PRO A 13 -2.64 -15.06 17.67
C PRO A 13 -2.03 -14.28 16.51
N ALA A 14 -0.92 -14.75 15.95
CA ALA A 14 -0.30 -14.08 14.80
C ALA A 14 -1.23 -14.13 13.59
N THR A 15 -1.88 -15.26 13.36
CA THR A 15 -2.82 -15.43 12.26
C THR A 15 -4.06 -14.55 12.46
N GLU A 16 -4.58 -14.50 13.69
CA GLU A 16 -5.69 -13.60 14.01
C GLU A 16 -5.34 -12.14 13.72
N ASN A 17 -4.14 -11.73 14.08
CA ASN A 17 -3.68 -10.36 13.81
C ASN A 17 -3.58 -10.10 12.32
N ALA A 18 -3.08 -11.07 11.54
CA ALA A 18 -3.01 -10.96 10.09
C ALA A 18 -4.41 -10.80 9.49
N LEU A 19 -5.38 -11.58 9.97
CA LEU A 19 -6.77 -11.49 9.51
C LEU A 19 -7.38 -10.12 9.84
N LYS A 20 -7.11 -9.60 11.04
CA LYS A 20 -7.58 -8.27 11.44
C LYS A 20 -7.01 -7.18 10.56
N VAL A 21 -5.74 -7.28 10.20
CA VAL A 21 -5.10 -6.32 9.28
C VAL A 21 -5.78 -6.38 7.91
N ARG A 22 -6.02 -7.58 7.38
CA ARG A 22 -6.71 -7.75 6.10
C ARG A 22 -8.11 -7.15 6.12
N ASP A 23 -8.84 -7.37 7.20
CA ASP A 23 -10.20 -6.81 7.34
C ASP A 23 -10.16 -5.28 7.37
N TRP A 24 -9.19 -4.72 8.08
CA TRP A 24 -9.02 -3.28 8.14
C TRP A 24 -8.70 -2.69 6.77
N GLU A 25 -7.79 -3.34 6.02
CA GLU A 25 -7.44 -2.93 4.66
C GLU A 25 -8.68 -2.82 3.78
N LYS A 26 -9.51 -3.87 3.81
CA LYS A 26 -10.71 -3.92 2.98
C LYS A 26 -11.72 -2.83 3.35
N ALA A 27 -11.80 -2.49 4.62
CA ALA A 27 -12.75 -1.50 5.11
C ALA A 27 -12.28 -0.05 4.90
N ASN A 28 -10.96 0.18 4.87
CA ASN A 28 -10.41 1.53 4.96
C ASN A 28 -9.56 1.98 3.77
N LEU A 29 -9.07 1.06 2.96
CA LEU A 29 -8.25 1.39 1.80
C LEU A 29 -9.03 1.19 0.51
N PRO A 30 -8.68 1.95 -0.55
CA PRO A 30 -9.39 1.86 -1.85
C PRO A 30 -8.90 0.66 -2.67
N ILE A 31 -9.05 -0.53 -2.15
CA ILE A 31 -8.46 -1.73 -2.75
C ILE A 31 -9.46 -2.74 -3.30
N GLU A 32 -10.75 -2.63 -2.99
CA GLU A 32 -11.81 -3.52 -3.48
C GLU A 32 -11.44 -5.01 -3.41
N GLN A 33 -10.75 -5.42 -2.36
CA GLN A 33 -10.31 -6.81 -2.18
C GLN A 33 -9.36 -7.29 -3.29
N SER A 34 -8.61 -6.38 -3.89
CA SER A 34 -7.68 -6.67 -4.98
C SER A 34 -6.24 -6.54 -4.50
N ALA A 35 -5.43 -7.58 -4.72
CA ALA A 35 -4.00 -7.53 -4.43
C ALA A 35 -3.31 -6.45 -5.28
N LEU A 36 -3.73 -6.33 -6.54
CA LEU A 36 -3.21 -5.30 -7.44
C LEU A 36 -3.46 -3.91 -6.87
N ALA A 37 -4.68 -3.65 -6.39
CA ALA A 37 -5.01 -2.33 -5.87
C ALA A 37 -4.23 -1.98 -4.61
N LEU A 38 -3.96 -2.97 -3.75
CA LEU A 38 -3.12 -2.75 -2.57
C LEU A 38 -1.67 -2.45 -2.98
N ASP A 39 -1.10 -3.22 -3.90
CA ASP A 39 0.25 -2.97 -4.41
C ASP A 39 0.34 -1.57 -5.02
N LEU A 40 -0.64 -1.19 -5.82
CA LEU A 40 -0.68 0.11 -6.46
C LEU A 40 -0.72 1.25 -5.44
N PHE A 41 -1.57 1.13 -4.42
CA PHE A 41 -1.67 2.09 -3.32
C PHE A 41 -0.30 2.27 -2.64
N LEU A 42 0.31 1.16 -2.25
CA LEU A 42 1.58 1.20 -1.52
C LEU A 42 2.73 1.74 -2.35
N VAL A 43 2.82 1.35 -3.62
CA VAL A 43 3.89 1.82 -4.52
C VAL A 43 3.78 3.31 -4.77
N ILE A 44 2.58 3.82 -5.01
CA ILE A 44 2.37 5.25 -5.24
C ILE A 44 2.72 6.05 -3.98
N ALA A 45 2.21 5.62 -2.83
CA ALA A 45 2.47 6.32 -1.57
C ALA A 45 3.96 6.30 -1.22
N TYR A 46 4.60 5.15 -1.34
CA TYR A 46 6.02 5.00 -1.02
C TYR A 46 6.90 5.92 -1.85
N ASN A 47 6.71 5.92 -3.16
CA ASN A 47 7.55 6.74 -4.04
C ASN A 47 7.28 8.23 -3.89
N SER A 48 6.04 8.60 -3.60
CA SER A 48 5.70 10.00 -3.29
C SER A 48 6.39 10.47 -2.01
N LEU A 49 6.37 9.63 -0.97
CA LEU A 49 7.02 9.95 0.31
C LEU A 49 8.52 10.11 0.16
N ARG A 50 9.15 9.33 -0.72
CA ARG A 50 10.59 9.45 -0.99
C ARG A 50 10.95 10.70 -1.77
N GLY A 51 9.97 11.45 -2.26
CA GLY A 51 10.22 12.57 -3.14
C GLY A 51 10.60 12.16 -4.56
N LYS A 52 10.30 10.92 -4.95
CA LYS A 52 10.61 10.37 -6.28
C LYS A 52 9.37 9.68 -6.87
N PRO A 53 8.28 10.44 -7.10
CA PRO A 53 7.07 9.83 -7.65
C PRO A 53 7.37 9.20 -9.01
N LEU A 54 6.73 8.07 -9.28
CA LEU A 54 6.97 7.33 -10.51
C LEU A 54 6.23 7.95 -11.68
N THR A 55 6.85 7.86 -12.87
CA THR A 55 6.14 8.12 -14.11
C THR A 55 5.14 7.00 -14.35
N LEU A 56 4.16 7.22 -15.22
CA LEU A 56 3.21 6.15 -15.60
C LEU A 56 3.93 4.91 -16.11
N LYS A 57 4.93 5.12 -16.96
CA LYS A 57 5.71 4.01 -17.51
C LYS A 57 6.41 3.21 -16.41
N SER A 58 7.06 3.90 -15.48
CA SER A 58 7.74 3.24 -14.36
C SER A 58 6.76 2.53 -13.44
N LEU A 59 5.57 3.11 -13.24
CA LEU A 59 4.54 2.48 -12.42
C LEU A 59 4.12 1.14 -13.03
N PHE A 60 3.88 1.10 -14.35
CA PHE A 60 3.48 -0.14 -15.02
C PHE A 60 4.57 -1.21 -14.93
N HIS A 61 5.84 -0.82 -14.89
CA HIS A 61 6.95 -1.77 -14.75
C HIS A 61 7.18 -2.20 -13.29
N SER A 62 6.72 -1.42 -12.32
CA SER A 62 6.97 -1.68 -10.91
C SER A 62 6.00 -2.68 -10.29
N ILE A 63 4.90 -2.95 -10.93
CA ILE A 63 3.83 -3.79 -10.40
C ILE A 63 3.64 -4.99 -11.33
N ASP A 64 3.68 -6.18 -10.74
CA ASP A 64 3.61 -7.43 -11.49
C ASP A 64 2.15 -7.82 -11.78
N PHE A 65 1.50 -7.00 -12.58
CA PHE A 65 0.12 -7.21 -13.05
C PHE A 65 0.01 -6.63 -14.46
N SER A 66 -1.08 -6.95 -15.13
CA SER A 66 -1.30 -6.43 -16.48
C SER A 66 -1.45 -4.91 -16.50
N GLU A 67 -0.97 -4.28 -17.55
CA GLU A 67 -1.11 -2.84 -17.72
C GLU A 67 -2.58 -2.41 -17.70
N ALA A 68 -3.46 -3.20 -18.33
CA ALA A 68 -4.89 -2.92 -18.34
C ALA A 68 -5.49 -2.91 -16.92
N GLY A 69 -5.09 -3.87 -16.10
CA GLY A 69 -5.53 -3.93 -14.70
C GLY A 69 -5.04 -2.75 -13.90
N ILE A 70 -3.76 -2.38 -14.05
CA ILE A 70 -3.17 -1.23 -13.37
C ILE A 70 -3.90 0.05 -13.78
N ARG A 71 -4.15 0.24 -15.09
CA ARG A 71 -4.85 1.43 -15.58
C ARG A 71 -6.26 1.54 -15.00
N LYS A 72 -6.96 0.43 -14.89
CA LYS A 72 -8.32 0.41 -14.34
C LYS A 72 -8.34 0.92 -12.90
N HIS A 73 -7.46 0.39 -12.06
CA HIS A 73 -7.40 0.79 -10.65
C HIS A 73 -6.83 2.20 -10.48
N LEU A 74 -5.83 2.55 -11.27
CA LEU A 74 -5.27 3.90 -11.24
C LEU A 74 -6.32 4.96 -11.59
N ARG A 75 -7.13 4.68 -12.61
CA ARG A 75 -8.21 5.60 -13.02
C ARG A 75 -9.15 5.87 -11.85
N ARG A 76 -9.47 4.84 -11.08
CA ARG A 76 -10.30 4.97 -9.90
C ARG A 76 -9.63 5.85 -8.83
N LEU A 77 -8.35 5.57 -8.53
CA LEU A 77 -7.61 6.38 -7.55
C LEU A 77 -7.55 7.85 -7.94
N LEU A 78 -7.36 8.11 -9.23
CA LEU A 78 -7.34 9.48 -9.74
C LEU A 78 -8.71 10.14 -9.60
N SER A 79 -9.77 9.43 -9.97
CA SER A 79 -11.13 9.99 -9.93
C SER A 79 -11.60 10.25 -8.51
N GLU A 80 -11.13 9.48 -7.54
CA GLU A 80 -11.52 9.63 -6.13
C GLU A 80 -10.58 10.55 -5.34
N GLY A 81 -9.58 11.12 -5.98
CA GLY A 81 -8.70 12.09 -5.33
C GLY A 81 -7.59 11.51 -4.47
N TRP A 82 -7.29 10.22 -4.60
CA TRP A 82 -6.21 9.60 -3.86
C TRP A 82 -4.84 10.02 -4.36
N CYS A 83 -4.73 10.24 -5.65
CA CYS A 83 -3.49 10.68 -6.29
C CYS A 83 -3.82 11.56 -7.49
N VAL A 84 -2.81 12.22 -8.02
CA VAL A 84 -2.95 13.07 -9.21
C VAL A 84 -1.81 12.77 -10.17
N LEU A 85 -1.99 13.16 -11.44
CA LEU A 85 -0.94 13.14 -12.42
C LEU A 85 -0.36 14.55 -12.53
N GLU A 86 0.95 14.68 -12.33
CA GLU A 86 1.64 15.94 -12.48
C GLU A 86 2.61 15.87 -13.66
N GLY A 87 2.51 16.83 -14.58
CA GLY A 87 3.43 16.92 -15.70
C GLY A 87 4.72 17.61 -15.28
N SER A 88 5.79 17.27 -16.01
CA SER A 88 7.05 17.98 -15.88
C SER A 88 6.94 19.35 -16.54
N GLU A 89 7.59 20.36 -15.98
CA GLU A 89 7.67 21.69 -16.60
C GLU A 89 8.39 21.63 -17.96
N HIS A 90 9.33 20.70 -18.10
CA HIS A 90 10.15 20.57 -19.30
C HIS A 90 9.58 19.62 -20.33
N ASP A 91 8.79 18.63 -19.90
CA ASP A 91 8.19 17.67 -20.81
C ASP A 91 6.82 17.25 -20.28
N LYS A 92 5.78 17.80 -20.89
CA LYS A 92 4.39 17.53 -20.51
C LYS A 92 3.97 16.08 -20.78
N ARG A 93 4.77 15.33 -21.54
CA ARG A 93 4.51 13.91 -21.80
C ARG A 93 4.92 13.05 -20.61
N LEU A 94 5.84 13.54 -19.79
CA LEU A 94 6.29 12.84 -18.58
C LEU A 94 5.37 13.21 -17.42
N ARG A 95 4.40 12.34 -17.18
CA ARG A 95 3.48 12.53 -16.07
C ARG A 95 3.85 11.61 -14.92
N HIS A 96 3.90 12.19 -13.73
CA HIS A 96 4.22 11.49 -12.50
C HIS A 96 2.95 11.26 -11.69
N VAL A 97 2.84 10.12 -11.07
CA VAL A 97 1.71 9.79 -10.20
C VAL A 97 2.08 10.18 -8.78
N VAL A 98 1.40 11.21 -8.25
CA VAL A 98 1.73 11.80 -6.96
C VAL A 98 0.59 11.57 -5.98
N ALA A 99 0.94 11.02 -4.80
CA ALA A 99 -0.04 10.80 -3.74
C ALA A 99 -0.59 12.14 -3.22
N GLN A 100 -1.89 12.18 -2.99
CA GLN A 100 -2.54 13.32 -2.36
C GLN A 100 -2.57 13.12 -0.84
N PRO A 101 -2.81 14.19 -0.05
CA PRO A 101 -2.89 14.07 1.40
C PRO A 101 -3.82 12.96 1.89
N LYS A 102 -4.94 12.77 1.20
CA LYS A 102 -5.90 11.70 1.50
C LYS A 102 -5.24 10.32 1.54
N MET A 103 -4.36 10.04 0.57
CA MET A 103 -3.64 8.76 0.51
C MET A 103 -2.63 8.64 1.65
N LEU A 104 -1.91 9.72 1.93
CA LEU A 104 -0.88 9.71 2.97
C LEU A 104 -1.50 9.57 4.37
N TYR A 105 -2.64 10.18 4.61
CA TYR A 105 -3.37 9.99 5.87
C TYR A 105 -3.85 8.55 6.03
N ALA A 106 -4.38 7.97 4.96
CA ALA A 106 -4.79 6.56 5.00
C ALA A 106 -3.62 5.63 5.24
N LEU A 107 -2.46 5.93 4.64
CA LEU A 107 -1.23 5.18 4.89
C LEU A 107 -0.80 5.29 6.35
N GLU A 108 -0.86 6.49 6.92
CA GLU A 108 -0.52 6.72 8.32
C GLU A 108 -1.39 5.86 9.24
N ASP A 109 -2.71 5.83 8.99
CA ASP A 109 -3.63 5.00 9.75
C ASP A 109 -3.29 3.51 9.59
N TYR A 110 -2.94 3.11 8.38
CA TYR A 110 -2.55 1.73 8.10
C TYR A 110 -1.29 1.33 8.89
N ILE A 111 -0.30 2.22 8.94
CA ILE A 111 0.92 1.96 9.70
C ILE A 111 0.60 1.78 11.19
N GLU A 112 -0.32 2.58 11.74
CA GLU A 112 -0.74 2.42 13.13
C GLU A 112 -1.40 1.05 13.37
N VAL A 113 -2.21 0.58 12.42
CA VAL A 113 -2.81 -0.75 12.50
C VAL A 113 -1.74 -1.85 12.50
N LEU A 114 -0.73 -1.70 11.64
CA LEU A 114 0.38 -2.65 11.58
C LEU A 114 1.18 -2.65 12.87
N LYS A 115 1.44 -1.49 13.45
CA LYS A 115 2.13 -1.38 14.74
C LYS A 115 1.35 -2.08 15.85
N ASP A 116 0.04 -1.88 15.89
CA ASP A 116 -0.81 -2.51 16.90
C ASP A 116 -0.81 -4.04 16.74
N ALA A 117 -0.79 -4.52 15.51
CA ALA A 117 -0.82 -5.96 15.24
C ALA A 117 0.54 -6.63 15.46
N PHE A 118 1.63 -5.93 15.11
CA PHE A 118 2.98 -6.49 15.10
C PHE A 118 4.00 -5.56 15.78
N GLY A 119 3.59 -4.92 16.87
CA GLY A 119 4.30 -3.82 17.49
C GLY A 119 5.79 -3.99 17.73
N HIS A 120 6.22 -5.20 18.06
CA HIS A 120 7.62 -5.46 18.34
C HIS A 120 8.54 -5.18 17.15
N SER A 121 8.05 -5.40 15.93
CA SER A 121 8.84 -5.20 14.73
C SER A 121 9.13 -3.74 14.44
N PHE A 122 8.39 -2.84 15.06
CA PHE A 122 8.51 -1.40 14.77
C PHE A 122 9.19 -0.62 15.89
N THR A 123 9.30 -1.20 17.08
CA THR A 123 9.86 -0.49 18.23
C THR A 123 11.34 -0.70 18.43
N GLU A 124 11.89 -1.79 17.91
CA GLU A 124 13.31 -2.10 18.06
C GLU A 124 14.20 -1.06 17.40
N ASP A 125 13.76 -0.53 16.27
CA ASP A 125 14.56 0.42 15.49
C ASP A 125 14.58 1.82 16.12
N ALA A 126 13.72 2.09 17.09
CA ALA A 126 13.66 3.38 17.75
C ALA A 126 14.83 3.60 18.71
N GLU A 127 15.54 2.56 19.00
CA GLU A 127 16.72 2.61 19.87
C GLU A 127 18.00 2.57 19.04
#